data_d6fb046ad669684891a85c4e16f20de3
#
_entry.id   d6fb046ad669684891a85c4e16f20de3
#
_cell.length_a   1.000
_cell.length_b   1.000
_cell.length_c   1.000
_cell.angle_alpha   90.00
_cell.angle_beta   90.00
_cell.angle_gamma   90.00
#
_symmetry.space_group_name_H-M   'P 1'
#
loop_
_entity.id
_entity.type
_entity.pdbx_description
1 polymer ?
#
loop_
_entity_poly.entity_id
_entity_poly.type
_entity_poly.pdbx_seq_one_letter_code
_entity_poly.pdbx_strand_id
1 'polypeptide(L)'
;GKNTQKISGATKRRASRGRGMAAPVNLHGRAHSLSAGRCFEALVKLQESLLAPEGCPWDREQTHESLRTYLIEETYEVLEALEARDFKRLPGELGDLLLQIVFHAQLARQAGRFDIRDVIERIHTKMVRRHPHVFGEVKVATSKAVLKNWEQLKTEERAASGEGVSAAKGRNSILEGVPRTLPALLEAYQLTRRAANIGFDWSVVEGILEKLKEETAELREHLGPRRKAGTQRRVEEELGDLLFVAVNLARFLRVDPEIALKKANRKFISRFRAMEQEAARRGGRLADVPRDEMEALWDRSKRTA
;
A
#
# COMPACT_ATOMS: atom_id res chain seq x y z
N GLY A 1 -85.13 -24.82 -11.34
CA GLY A 1 -85.36 -23.40 -11.08
C GLY A 1 -84.16 -22.73 -10.51
N LYS A 2 -83.64 -21.71 -11.21
CA LYS A 2 -83.13 -20.44 -10.72
C LYS A 2 -81.97 -20.47 -9.72
N ASN A 3 -80.82 -19.79 -9.78
CA ASN A 3 -80.52 -18.55 -10.47
C ASN A 3 -79.00 -18.38 -10.36
N THR A 4 -78.43 -17.98 -11.42
CA THR A 4 -77.07 -17.45 -11.60
C THR A 4 -76.86 -16.17 -10.82
N GLN A 5 -75.70 -16.04 -10.14
CA GLN A 5 -75.08 -14.69 -10.02
C GLN A 5 -73.58 -14.81 -10.08
N LYS A 6 -73.04 -14.22 -11.17
CA LYS A 6 -71.66 -13.86 -11.36
C LYS A 6 -71.29 -12.74 -10.43
N ILE A 7 -70.16 -12.85 -9.73
CA ILE A 7 -69.44 -11.69 -9.21
C ILE A 7 -68.04 -11.74 -9.75
N SER A 8 -67.81 -10.89 -10.74
CA SER A 8 -66.50 -10.55 -11.27
C SER A 8 -65.84 -9.53 -10.31
N GLY A 9 -64.71 -9.94 -9.74
CA GLY A 9 -63.86 -9.10 -8.95
C GLY A 9 -62.43 -9.18 -9.46
N ALA A 10 -62.11 -8.53 -10.57
CA ALA A 10 -60.78 -8.42 -11.08
C ALA A 10 -59.99 -7.39 -10.26
N THR A 11 -59.23 -7.84 -9.27
CA THR A 11 -58.24 -7.03 -8.56
C THR A 11 -57.05 -6.84 -9.48
N LYS A 12 -56.96 -5.70 -10.11
CA LYS A 12 -55.77 -5.24 -10.84
C LYS A 12 -54.60 -5.10 -9.84
N ARG A 13 -53.72 -6.11 -9.82
CA ARG A 13 -52.38 -5.95 -9.24
C ARG A 13 -51.64 -4.89 -10.02
N ARG A 14 -51.43 -3.74 -9.39
CA ARG A 14 -50.57 -2.68 -9.84
C ARG A 14 -49.15 -3.22 -9.82
N ALA A 15 -48.57 -3.56 -10.99
CA ALA A 15 -47.19 -3.86 -11.13
C ALA A 15 -46.38 -2.63 -10.65
N SER A 16 -45.65 -2.77 -9.58
CA SER A 16 -44.65 -1.81 -9.17
C SER A 16 -43.62 -1.72 -10.29
N ARG A 17 -43.62 -0.61 -11.01
CA ARG A 17 -42.54 -0.27 -11.95
C ARG A 17 -41.23 -0.27 -11.14
N GLY A 18 -40.41 -1.27 -11.32
CA GLY A 18 -39.02 -1.26 -10.88
C GLY A 18 -38.39 0.06 -11.36
N ARG A 19 -37.81 0.80 -10.47
CA ARG A 19 -36.99 1.94 -10.84
C ARG A 19 -35.84 1.38 -11.67
N GLY A 20 -35.91 1.57 -12.99
CA GLY A 20 -34.83 1.18 -13.88
C GLY A 20 -33.50 1.78 -13.37
N MET A 21 -32.47 0.97 -13.33
CA MET A 21 -31.12 1.44 -13.06
C MET A 21 -30.84 2.62 -13.98
N ALA A 22 -30.47 3.76 -13.43
CA ALA A 22 -30.06 4.91 -14.21
C ALA A 22 -28.85 4.48 -15.07
N ALA A 23 -28.94 4.72 -16.38
CA ALA A 23 -27.83 4.42 -17.29
C ALA A 23 -26.55 5.08 -16.77
N PRO A 24 -25.40 4.40 -16.85
CA PRO A 24 -24.14 4.96 -16.38
C PRO A 24 -23.86 6.28 -17.11
N VAL A 25 -23.38 7.27 -16.35
CA VAL A 25 -23.02 8.58 -16.90
C VAL A 25 -21.87 8.38 -17.87
N ASN A 26 -22.10 8.64 -19.16
CA ASN A 26 -21.03 8.58 -20.15
C ASN A 26 -20.07 9.74 -19.92
N LEU A 27 -18.92 9.45 -19.35
CA LEU A 27 -17.84 10.41 -19.10
C LEU A 27 -16.97 10.64 -20.36
N HIS A 28 -17.06 9.78 -21.40
CA HIS A 28 -16.34 9.96 -22.65
C HIS A 28 -16.86 11.16 -23.42
N GLY A 29 -15.99 12.09 -23.73
CA GLY A 29 -16.29 13.33 -24.46
C GLY A 29 -16.84 14.50 -23.63
N ARG A 30 -17.18 14.29 -22.34
CA ARG A 30 -17.64 15.34 -21.43
C ARG A 30 -16.75 15.56 -20.20
N ALA A 31 -15.65 14.81 -20.08
CA ALA A 31 -14.78 14.86 -18.90
C ALA A 31 -14.25 16.27 -18.59
N HIS A 32 -14.04 17.10 -19.59
CA HIS A 32 -13.61 18.50 -19.42
C HIS A 32 -14.75 19.47 -19.06
N SER A 33 -16.01 19.06 -19.12
CA SER A 33 -17.17 19.90 -18.79
C SER A 33 -17.77 19.62 -17.41
N LEU A 34 -17.41 18.49 -16.79
CA LEU A 34 -17.87 18.11 -15.47
C LEU A 34 -16.86 18.53 -14.39
N SER A 35 -17.35 19.00 -13.25
CA SER A 35 -16.48 19.23 -12.09
C SER A 35 -15.95 17.90 -11.54
N ALA A 36 -14.77 17.92 -10.91
CA ALA A 36 -14.20 16.75 -10.25
C ALA A 36 -15.17 16.10 -9.26
N GLY A 37 -15.96 16.91 -8.53
CA GLY A 37 -16.99 16.41 -7.62
C GLY A 37 -18.06 15.57 -8.35
N ARG A 38 -18.54 16.01 -9.52
CA ARG A 38 -19.51 15.24 -10.31
C ARG A 38 -18.92 13.95 -10.87
N CYS A 39 -17.66 13.95 -11.27
CA CYS A 39 -16.97 12.73 -11.71
C CYS A 39 -16.85 11.73 -10.55
N PHE A 40 -16.49 12.21 -9.37
CA PHE A 40 -16.40 11.37 -8.18
C PHE A 40 -17.76 10.82 -7.75
N GLU A 41 -18.83 11.64 -7.75
CA GLU A 41 -20.19 11.16 -7.52
C GLU A 41 -20.63 10.09 -8.52
N ALA A 42 -20.23 10.23 -9.79
CA ALA A 42 -20.53 9.23 -10.81
C ALA A 42 -19.83 7.90 -10.52
N LEU A 43 -18.56 7.92 -10.06
CA LEU A 43 -17.82 6.74 -9.64
C LEU A 43 -18.50 6.05 -8.43
N VAL A 44 -18.92 6.82 -7.42
CA VAL A 44 -19.62 6.29 -6.25
C VAL A 44 -20.94 5.60 -6.67
N LYS A 45 -21.73 6.24 -7.54
CA LYS A 45 -22.98 5.69 -8.07
C LYS A 45 -22.75 4.45 -8.93
N LEU A 46 -21.66 4.41 -9.69
CA LEU A 46 -21.27 3.22 -10.44
C LEU A 46 -21.06 2.03 -9.48
N GLN A 47 -20.30 2.22 -8.43
CA GLN A 47 -20.01 1.17 -7.44
C GLN A 47 -21.28 0.75 -6.68
N GLU A 48 -22.18 1.70 -6.36
CA GLU A 48 -23.50 1.37 -5.79
C GLU A 48 -24.30 0.45 -6.73
N SER A 49 -24.26 0.72 -8.04
CA SER A 49 -24.98 -0.09 -9.04
C SER A 49 -24.36 -1.48 -9.21
N LEU A 50 -23.05 -1.60 -9.17
CA LEU A 50 -22.36 -2.89 -9.25
C LEU A 50 -22.68 -3.81 -8.05
N LEU A 51 -22.86 -3.23 -6.86
CA LEU A 51 -23.21 -3.95 -5.62
C LEU A 51 -24.70 -4.07 -5.38
N ALA A 52 -25.56 -3.51 -6.24
CA ALA A 52 -27.02 -3.65 -6.15
C ALA A 52 -27.47 -5.12 -6.34
N PRO A 53 -28.66 -5.54 -5.85
CA PRO A 53 -29.17 -6.91 -6.01
C PRO A 53 -29.11 -7.44 -7.45
N GLU A 54 -29.29 -6.58 -8.43
CA GLU A 54 -29.23 -6.89 -9.87
C GLU A 54 -27.91 -6.46 -10.52
N GLY A 55 -26.91 -6.10 -9.69
CA GLY A 55 -25.58 -5.69 -10.14
C GLY A 55 -24.68 -6.86 -10.51
N CYS A 56 -23.38 -6.62 -10.54
CA CYS A 56 -22.41 -7.61 -10.92
C CYS A 56 -22.30 -8.75 -9.87
N PRO A 57 -22.50 -10.01 -10.23
CA PRO A 57 -22.38 -11.13 -9.29
C PRO A 57 -21.01 -11.19 -8.62
N TRP A 58 -19.92 -10.94 -9.35
CA TRP A 58 -18.58 -10.98 -8.82
C TRP A 58 -18.35 -9.88 -7.77
N ASP A 59 -18.76 -8.62 -8.05
CA ASP A 59 -18.62 -7.51 -7.09
C ASP A 59 -19.41 -7.77 -5.81
N ARG A 60 -20.58 -8.37 -5.92
CA ARG A 60 -21.46 -8.67 -4.79
C ARG A 60 -20.93 -9.76 -3.85
N GLU A 61 -20.05 -10.63 -4.33
CA GLU A 61 -19.39 -11.66 -3.53
C GLU A 61 -18.17 -11.12 -2.78
N GLN A 62 -17.70 -9.90 -3.10
CA GLN A 62 -16.50 -9.35 -2.49
C GLN A 62 -16.74 -8.93 -1.03
N THR A 63 -15.68 -9.09 -0.25
CA THR A 63 -15.59 -8.67 1.16
C THR A 63 -14.38 -7.76 1.38
N HIS A 64 -14.30 -7.11 2.53
CA HIS A 64 -13.11 -6.37 2.90
C HIS A 64 -11.84 -7.24 2.86
N GLU A 65 -11.98 -8.53 3.19
CA GLU A 65 -10.89 -9.50 3.21
C GLU A 65 -10.45 -9.91 1.81
N SER A 66 -11.40 -10.18 0.91
CA SER A 66 -11.08 -10.60 -0.47
C SER A 66 -10.43 -9.47 -1.27
N LEU A 67 -10.79 -8.23 -1.01
CA LEU A 67 -10.25 -7.06 -1.70
C LEU A 67 -8.84 -6.65 -1.24
N ARG A 68 -8.30 -7.23 -0.16
CA ARG A 68 -6.95 -6.89 0.33
C ARG A 68 -5.86 -7.11 -0.70
N THR A 69 -5.96 -8.20 -1.46
CA THR A 69 -4.97 -8.51 -2.50
C THR A 69 -4.99 -7.47 -3.60
N TYR A 70 -6.16 -7.12 -4.10
CA TYR A 70 -6.32 -6.09 -5.13
C TYR A 70 -5.80 -4.73 -4.65
N LEU A 71 -6.11 -4.30 -3.42
CA LEU A 71 -5.59 -3.05 -2.86
C LEU A 71 -4.04 -3.00 -2.86
N ILE A 72 -3.38 -4.14 -2.61
CA ILE A 72 -1.92 -4.25 -2.66
C ILE A 72 -1.44 -4.19 -4.11
N GLU A 73 -2.09 -4.92 -5.02
CA GLU A 73 -1.76 -4.95 -6.44
C GLU A 73 -1.85 -3.55 -7.04
N GLU A 74 -2.98 -2.85 -6.90
CA GLU A 74 -3.17 -1.48 -7.41
C GLU A 74 -2.16 -0.49 -6.80
N THR A 75 -1.81 -0.66 -5.52
CA THR A 75 -0.77 0.16 -4.89
C THR A 75 0.58 -0.03 -5.58
N TYR A 76 0.95 -1.27 -5.92
CA TYR A 76 2.22 -1.54 -6.60
C TYR A 76 2.21 -1.13 -8.08
N GLU A 77 1.06 -1.18 -8.75
CA GLU A 77 0.93 -0.69 -10.13
C GLU A 77 1.09 0.83 -10.21
N VAL A 78 0.51 1.57 -9.26
CA VAL A 78 0.78 3.01 -9.10
C VAL A 78 2.29 3.26 -8.89
N LEU A 79 2.94 2.50 -8.00
CA LEU A 79 4.38 2.65 -7.77
C LEU A 79 5.20 2.35 -9.02
N GLU A 80 4.83 1.33 -9.79
CA GLU A 80 5.48 0.98 -11.05
C GLU A 80 5.38 2.11 -12.08
N ALA A 81 4.17 2.67 -12.27
CA ALA A 81 3.94 3.80 -13.17
C ALA A 81 4.76 5.04 -12.78
N LEU A 82 4.83 5.35 -11.47
CA LEU A 82 5.64 6.45 -10.92
C LEU A 82 7.14 6.23 -11.16
N GLU A 83 7.65 5.02 -10.95
CA GLU A 83 9.05 4.70 -11.15
C GLU A 83 9.47 4.70 -12.63
N ALA A 84 8.56 4.22 -13.51
CA ALA A 84 8.74 4.29 -14.95
C ALA A 84 8.58 5.72 -15.51
N ARG A 85 8.12 6.67 -14.68
CA ARG A 85 7.68 8.01 -15.11
C ARG A 85 6.65 7.97 -16.23
N ASP A 86 5.80 6.94 -16.22
CA ASP A 86 4.73 6.78 -17.20
C ASP A 86 3.47 7.55 -16.76
N PHE A 87 3.50 8.85 -17.03
CA PHE A 87 2.38 9.75 -16.73
C PHE A 87 1.15 9.52 -17.63
N LYS A 88 1.23 8.65 -18.64
CA LYS A 88 0.07 8.24 -19.44
C LYS A 88 -0.69 7.10 -18.75
N ARG A 89 0.05 6.15 -18.18
CA ARG A 89 -0.52 5.02 -17.43
C ARG A 89 -0.98 5.44 -16.02
N LEU A 90 -0.24 6.32 -15.37
CA LEU A 90 -0.48 6.73 -13.96
C LEU A 90 -1.93 7.13 -13.63
N PRO A 91 -2.70 7.87 -14.47
CA PRO A 91 -4.09 8.17 -14.17
C PRO A 91 -5.00 6.94 -14.10
N GLY A 92 -4.73 5.89 -14.88
CA GLY A 92 -5.44 4.61 -14.82
C GLY A 92 -5.20 3.96 -13.46
N GLU A 93 -3.93 3.74 -13.12
CA GLU A 93 -3.55 3.07 -11.87
C GLU A 93 -4.05 3.82 -10.61
N LEU A 94 -4.01 5.16 -10.63
CA LEU A 94 -4.62 5.97 -9.56
C LEU A 94 -6.14 5.82 -9.52
N GLY A 95 -6.79 5.61 -10.68
CA GLY A 95 -8.22 5.34 -10.80
C GLY A 95 -8.58 4.00 -10.16
N ASP A 96 -7.81 2.96 -10.42
CA ASP A 96 -8.02 1.61 -9.88
C ASP A 96 -7.80 1.60 -8.36
N LEU A 97 -6.77 2.27 -7.86
CA LEU A 97 -6.58 2.48 -6.42
C LEU A 97 -7.72 3.27 -5.78
N LEU A 98 -8.24 4.31 -6.45
CA LEU A 98 -9.41 5.07 -5.99
C LEU A 98 -10.67 4.20 -5.96
N LEU A 99 -10.85 3.31 -6.95
CA LEU A 99 -11.95 2.35 -6.98
C LEU A 99 -11.92 1.44 -5.76
N GLN A 100 -10.75 0.94 -5.33
CA GLN A 100 -10.62 0.14 -4.11
C GLN A 100 -11.15 0.89 -2.88
N ILE A 101 -10.82 2.18 -2.76
CA ILE A 101 -11.30 3.02 -1.64
C ILE A 101 -12.83 3.14 -1.68
N VAL A 102 -13.41 3.42 -2.84
CA VAL A 102 -14.87 3.56 -3.01
C VAL A 102 -15.56 2.23 -2.77
N PHE A 103 -14.99 1.12 -3.22
CA PHE A 103 -15.51 -0.22 -3.00
C PHE A 103 -15.59 -0.57 -1.51
N HIS A 104 -14.49 -0.40 -0.78
CA HIS A 104 -14.48 -0.61 0.66
C HIS A 104 -15.49 0.27 1.40
N ALA A 105 -15.64 1.54 1.00
CA ALA A 105 -16.62 2.45 1.59
C ALA A 105 -18.06 2.00 1.31
N GLN A 106 -18.33 1.46 0.12
CA GLN A 106 -19.67 0.96 -0.23
C GLN A 106 -20.03 -0.33 0.49
N LEU A 107 -19.08 -1.26 0.67
CA LEU A 107 -19.26 -2.45 1.52
C LEU A 107 -19.58 -2.06 2.98
N ALA A 108 -18.85 -1.07 3.51
CA ALA A 108 -19.07 -0.56 4.85
C ALA A 108 -20.45 0.10 4.99
N ARG A 109 -20.91 0.85 3.98
CA ARG A 109 -22.24 1.44 3.93
C ARG A 109 -23.34 0.39 3.93
N GLN A 110 -23.19 -0.68 3.14
CA GLN A 110 -24.15 -1.81 3.14
C GLN A 110 -24.22 -2.49 4.52
N ALA A 111 -23.11 -2.55 5.25
CA ALA A 111 -23.04 -3.06 6.61
C ALA A 111 -23.48 -2.03 7.69
N GLY A 112 -23.92 -0.83 7.31
CA GLY A 112 -24.36 0.22 8.24
C GLY A 112 -23.23 0.79 9.14
N ARG A 113 -21.97 0.71 8.71
CA ARG A 113 -20.80 1.11 9.52
C ARG A 113 -20.36 2.56 9.25
N PHE A 114 -20.06 2.88 7.99
CA PHE A 114 -19.66 4.19 7.50
C PHE A 114 -19.81 4.24 5.98
N ASP A 115 -19.68 5.41 5.37
CA ASP A 115 -19.70 5.59 3.92
C ASP A 115 -18.52 6.45 3.41
N ILE A 116 -18.50 6.73 2.12
CA ILE A 116 -17.41 7.50 1.48
C ILE A 116 -17.31 8.93 2.02
N ARG A 117 -18.42 9.52 2.51
CA ARG A 117 -18.39 10.86 3.11
C ARG A 117 -17.60 10.87 4.39
N ASP A 118 -17.76 9.84 5.24
CA ASP A 118 -16.98 9.68 6.46
C ASP A 118 -15.49 9.57 6.15
N VAL A 119 -15.13 8.84 5.10
CA VAL A 119 -13.72 8.70 4.66
C VAL A 119 -13.14 10.06 4.27
N ILE A 120 -13.88 10.82 3.44
CA ILE A 120 -13.45 12.14 2.98
C ILE A 120 -13.38 13.13 4.14
N GLU A 121 -14.40 13.18 4.98
CA GLU A 121 -14.45 14.10 6.13
C GLU A 121 -13.28 13.84 7.10
N ARG A 122 -13.02 12.57 7.42
CA ARG A 122 -11.90 12.20 8.30
C ARG A 122 -10.56 12.63 7.75
N ILE A 123 -10.28 12.41 6.47
CA ILE A 123 -9.00 12.83 5.88
C ILE A 123 -8.92 14.35 5.75
N HIS A 124 -9.99 15.02 5.33
CA HIS A 124 -10.05 16.48 5.24
C HIS A 124 -9.76 17.13 6.59
N THR A 125 -10.53 16.79 7.64
CA THR A 125 -10.37 17.31 8.99
C THR A 125 -8.95 17.07 9.53
N LYS A 126 -8.42 15.86 9.31
CA LYS A 126 -7.04 15.51 9.68
C LYS A 126 -6.03 16.42 8.98
N MET A 127 -6.17 16.66 7.67
CA MET A 127 -5.24 17.50 6.92
C MET A 127 -5.31 18.95 7.35
N VAL A 128 -6.50 19.51 7.52
CA VAL A 128 -6.67 20.88 8.02
C VAL A 128 -6.01 21.04 9.39
N ARG A 129 -6.27 20.13 10.33
CA ARG A 129 -5.68 20.18 11.67
C ARG A 129 -4.16 20.07 11.67
N ARG A 130 -3.59 19.23 10.80
CA ARG A 130 -2.14 19.01 10.73
C ARG A 130 -1.38 20.08 9.95
N HIS A 131 -2.09 21.02 9.34
CA HIS A 131 -1.50 22.14 8.61
C HIS A 131 -1.92 23.50 9.18
N PRO A 132 -1.72 23.75 10.49
CA PRO A 132 -2.11 25.01 11.11
C PRO A 132 -1.35 26.21 10.55
N HIS A 133 -0.24 25.98 9.85
CA HIS A 133 0.51 26.99 9.13
C HIS A 133 -0.10 27.39 7.77
N VAL A 134 -1.11 26.64 7.29
CA VAL A 134 -1.86 26.94 6.06
C VAL A 134 -3.28 27.38 6.38
N PHE A 135 -3.93 26.71 7.33
CA PHE A 135 -5.35 26.91 7.67
C PHE A 135 -5.57 27.62 9.00
N GLY A 136 -4.52 27.96 9.73
CA GLY A 136 -4.54 28.65 11.03
C GLY A 136 -3.52 29.78 11.09
N GLU A 137 -3.19 30.22 12.30
CA GLU A 137 -2.31 31.38 12.53
C GLU A 137 -0.83 31.01 12.79
N VAL A 138 -0.48 29.75 12.82
CA VAL A 138 0.89 29.30 13.12
C VAL A 138 1.82 29.60 11.93
N LYS A 139 2.85 30.40 12.15
CA LYS A 139 3.86 30.69 11.13
C LYS A 139 5.01 29.69 11.23
N VAL A 140 5.31 28.99 10.14
CA VAL A 140 6.42 28.03 10.03
C VAL A 140 7.25 28.37 8.80
N ALA A 141 8.54 28.63 9.03
CA ALA A 141 9.45 29.11 7.97
C ALA A 141 10.16 27.99 7.20
N THR A 142 10.18 26.74 7.70
CA THR A 142 10.94 25.65 7.08
C THR A 142 10.16 24.33 7.07
N SER A 143 10.38 23.51 6.04
CA SER A 143 9.81 22.17 5.93
C SER A 143 10.19 21.27 7.13
N LYS A 144 11.38 21.45 7.71
CA LYS A 144 11.81 20.70 8.90
C LYS A 144 10.95 21.04 10.12
N ALA A 145 10.60 22.31 10.31
CA ALA A 145 9.71 22.73 11.40
C ALA A 145 8.27 22.24 11.17
N VAL A 146 7.79 22.22 9.91
CA VAL A 146 6.49 21.61 9.54
C VAL A 146 6.45 20.14 9.95
N LEU A 147 7.48 19.36 9.60
CA LEU A 147 7.55 17.94 9.92
C LEU A 147 7.58 17.68 11.43
N LYS A 148 8.32 18.50 12.20
CA LYS A 148 8.35 18.41 13.66
C LYS A 148 6.98 18.66 14.26
N ASN A 149 6.30 19.73 13.86
CA ASN A 149 4.95 20.03 14.32
C ASN A 149 3.96 18.91 13.95
N TRP A 150 4.10 18.35 12.74
CA TRP A 150 3.24 17.27 12.27
C TRP A 150 3.37 15.99 13.10
N GLU A 151 4.60 15.60 13.47
CA GLU A 151 4.83 14.44 14.35
C GLU A 151 4.29 14.70 15.77
N GLN A 152 4.43 15.92 16.29
CA GLN A 152 3.86 16.31 17.57
C GLN A 152 2.32 16.19 17.54
N LEU A 153 1.67 16.80 16.55
CA LEU A 153 0.22 16.74 16.37
C LEU A 153 -0.29 15.30 16.21
N LYS A 154 0.45 14.44 15.50
CA LYS A 154 0.12 13.01 15.43
C LYS A 154 0.17 12.31 16.80
N THR A 155 1.12 12.68 17.65
CA THR A 155 1.26 12.10 18.99
C THR A 155 0.12 12.54 19.88
N GLU A 156 -0.25 13.81 19.82
CA GLU A 156 -1.40 14.38 20.54
C GLU A 156 -2.73 13.76 20.09
N GLU A 157 -2.90 13.56 18.77
CA GLU A 157 -4.06 12.88 18.20
C GLU A 157 -4.24 11.46 18.72
N ARG A 158 -3.16 10.69 18.78
CA ARG A 158 -3.20 9.32 19.31
C ARG A 158 -3.55 9.30 20.80
N ALA A 159 -3.00 10.26 21.56
CA ALA A 159 -3.33 10.39 22.96
C ALA A 159 -4.82 10.75 23.18
N ALA A 160 -5.37 11.61 22.31
CA ALA A 160 -6.75 12.07 22.41
C ALA A 160 -7.79 11.04 21.89
N SER A 161 -7.45 10.27 20.84
CA SER A 161 -8.37 9.30 20.22
C SER A 161 -8.49 7.97 20.97
N GLY A 162 -7.62 7.72 21.96
CA GLY A 162 -7.55 6.40 22.59
C GLY A 162 -7.11 5.28 21.65
N GLU A 163 -6.77 5.60 20.39
CA GLU A 163 -6.22 4.65 19.41
C GLU A 163 -4.77 4.30 19.79
N GLY A 164 -4.61 3.40 20.70
CA GLY A 164 -3.35 2.97 21.33
C GLY A 164 -3.56 2.54 22.77
N VAL A 165 -4.75 2.79 23.29
CA VAL A 165 -5.17 2.30 24.60
C VAL A 165 -6.04 1.07 24.40
N SER A 166 -5.42 -0.08 24.15
CA SER A 166 -5.97 -1.30 24.68
C SER A 166 -5.97 -1.09 26.20
N ALA A 167 -7.15 -1.01 26.80
CA ALA A 167 -7.39 -0.69 28.22
C ALA A 167 -6.85 -1.75 29.19
N ALA A 168 -5.78 -2.43 28.83
CA ALA A 168 -5.04 -3.38 29.65
C ALA A 168 -3.65 -2.82 29.95
N LYS A 169 -3.59 -2.04 31.05
CA LYS A 169 -2.36 -1.74 31.81
C LYS A 169 -1.23 -0.94 31.13
N GLY A 170 -1.31 0.40 31.12
CA GLY A 170 -0.20 1.24 31.59
C GLY A 170 1.13 1.26 30.81
N ARG A 171 1.17 0.96 29.50
CA ARG A 171 2.40 1.11 28.71
C ARG A 171 2.07 1.61 27.29
N ASN A 172 2.06 2.92 27.13
CA ASN A 172 2.01 3.55 25.80
C ASN A 172 3.42 3.52 25.21
N SER A 173 3.77 2.47 24.47
CA SER A 173 5.01 2.48 23.69
C SER A 173 4.88 3.45 22.51
N ILE A 174 5.89 4.27 22.27
CA ILE A 174 5.98 5.13 21.07
C ILE A 174 5.96 4.32 19.77
N LEU A 175 6.28 3.03 19.84
CA LEU A 175 6.27 2.10 18.72
C LEU A 175 4.88 1.54 18.42
N GLU A 176 3.92 1.69 19.34
CA GLU A 176 2.53 1.30 19.10
C GLU A 176 1.92 2.06 17.91
N GLY A 177 1.05 1.38 17.17
CA GLY A 177 0.41 1.94 15.97
C GLY A 177 1.33 1.96 14.72
N VAL A 178 2.44 1.20 14.71
CA VAL A 178 3.04 0.71 13.47
C VAL A 178 2.25 -0.53 13.06
N PRO A 179 1.59 -0.55 11.90
CA PRO A 179 0.83 -1.72 11.47
C PRO A 179 1.76 -2.92 11.25
N ARG A 180 1.49 -4.03 11.95
CA ARG A 180 2.25 -5.28 11.79
C ARG A 180 1.99 -6.00 10.46
N THR A 181 1.04 -5.50 9.69
CA THR A 181 0.69 -5.98 8.34
C THR A 181 1.53 -5.32 7.25
N LEU A 182 2.38 -4.36 7.60
CA LEU A 182 3.31 -3.76 6.65
C LEU A 182 4.33 -4.81 6.16
N PRO A 183 4.83 -4.68 4.92
CA PRO A 183 6.06 -5.36 4.51
C PRO A 183 7.18 -5.11 5.53
N ALA A 184 7.96 -6.14 5.84
CA ALA A 184 8.94 -6.09 6.94
C ALA A 184 9.95 -4.93 6.83
N LEU A 185 10.37 -4.58 5.61
CA LEU A 185 11.27 -3.44 5.40
C LEU A 185 10.60 -2.11 5.77
N LEU A 186 9.32 -1.93 5.42
CA LEU A 186 8.56 -0.74 5.77
C LEU A 186 8.22 -0.69 7.27
N GLU A 187 7.94 -1.84 7.89
CA GLU A 187 7.73 -1.93 9.34
C GLU A 187 9.01 -1.47 10.08
N ALA A 188 10.17 -2.07 9.77
CA ALA A 188 11.45 -1.71 10.36
C ALA A 188 11.80 -0.23 10.13
N TYR A 189 11.53 0.31 8.93
CA TYR A 189 11.71 1.73 8.62
C TYR A 189 10.84 2.62 9.52
N GLN A 190 9.58 2.27 9.73
CA GLN A 190 8.68 3.03 10.61
C GLN A 190 9.08 2.94 12.08
N LEU A 191 9.51 1.77 12.55
CA LEU A 191 9.98 1.55 13.91
C LEU A 191 11.23 2.41 14.20
N THR A 192 12.24 2.32 13.34
CA THR A 192 13.50 3.08 13.50
C THR A 192 13.28 4.59 13.36
N ARG A 193 12.36 5.02 12.47
CA ARG A 193 12.00 6.44 12.35
C ARG A 193 11.35 6.98 13.62
N ARG A 194 10.48 6.21 14.27
CA ARG A 194 9.85 6.64 15.54
C ARG A 194 10.86 6.72 16.66
N ALA A 195 11.77 5.76 16.75
CA ALA A 195 12.86 5.79 17.72
C ALA A 195 13.75 7.03 17.54
N ALA A 196 14.11 7.33 16.29
CA ALA A 196 14.91 8.52 15.96
C ALA A 196 14.21 9.83 16.34
N ASN A 197 12.88 9.92 16.24
CA ASN A 197 12.12 11.13 16.58
C ASN A 197 12.21 11.52 18.07
N ILE A 198 12.50 10.57 18.96
CA ILE A 198 12.71 10.84 20.40
C ILE A 198 14.20 10.97 20.75
N GLY A 199 15.09 10.99 19.76
CA GLY A 199 16.54 11.10 19.97
C GLY A 199 17.28 9.77 20.09
N PHE A 200 16.60 8.62 19.96
CA PHE A 200 17.26 7.33 19.89
C PHE A 200 17.68 7.07 18.43
N ASP A 201 18.80 7.70 18.07
CA ASP A 201 19.36 7.64 16.71
C ASP A 201 20.89 7.73 16.73
N TRP A 202 21.48 7.30 15.66
CA TRP A 202 22.91 7.45 15.43
C TRP A 202 23.25 8.93 15.15
N SER A 203 24.39 9.38 15.67
CA SER A 203 24.86 10.75 15.41
C SER A 203 25.50 10.90 14.02
N VAL A 204 26.13 9.82 13.53
CA VAL A 204 26.87 9.77 12.25
C VAL A 204 26.65 8.41 11.56
N VAL A 205 26.76 8.38 10.26
CA VAL A 205 26.55 7.18 9.44
C VAL A 205 27.59 6.07 9.74
N GLU A 206 28.78 6.47 10.13
CA GLU A 206 29.87 5.55 10.45
C GLU A 206 29.47 4.56 11.55
N GLY A 207 28.73 5.00 12.58
CA GLY A 207 28.24 4.13 13.64
C GLY A 207 27.30 3.03 13.13
N ILE A 208 26.46 3.34 12.13
CA ILE A 208 25.58 2.33 11.51
C ILE A 208 26.39 1.35 10.66
N LEU A 209 27.42 1.84 9.95
CA LEU A 209 28.31 0.98 9.15
C LEU A 209 29.15 0.04 10.03
N GLU A 210 29.58 0.51 11.19
CA GLU A 210 30.26 -0.36 12.17
C GLU A 210 29.29 -1.43 12.71
N LYS A 211 28.04 -1.06 13.01
CA LYS A 211 27.03 -2.05 13.44
C LYS A 211 26.74 -3.09 12.35
N LEU A 212 26.69 -2.70 11.06
CA LEU A 212 26.57 -3.66 9.95
C LEU A 212 27.74 -4.65 9.89
N LYS A 213 28.95 -4.20 10.21
CA LYS A 213 30.13 -5.09 10.28
C LYS A 213 30.02 -6.05 11.46
N GLU A 214 29.55 -5.56 12.61
CA GLU A 214 29.30 -6.35 13.81
C GLU A 214 28.29 -7.48 13.51
N GLU A 215 27.08 -7.17 13.03
CA GLU A 215 26.06 -8.16 12.66
C GLU A 215 26.55 -9.16 11.60
N THR A 216 27.36 -8.68 10.65
CA THR A 216 27.99 -9.56 9.65
C THR A 216 28.99 -10.52 10.29
N ALA A 217 29.73 -10.09 11.32
CA ALA A 217 30.68 -10.94 12.03
C ALA A 217 29.96 -11.99 12.89
N GLU A 218 28.92 -11.59 13.60
CA GLU A 218 28.07 -12.47 14.41
C GLU A 218 27.40 -13.55 13.54
N LEU A 219 26.85 -13.16 12.40
CA LEU A 219 26.31 -14.11 11.42
C LEU A 219 27.41 -15.12 10.96
N ARG A 220 28.63 -14.64 10.69
CA ARG A 220 29.76 -15.52 10.26
C ARG A 220 30.15 -16.56 11.30
N GLU A 221 30.09 -16.25 12.59
CA GLU A 221 30.36 -17.18 13.65
C GLU A 221 29.46 -18.42 13.61
N HIS A 222 28.22 -18.24 13.11
CA HIS A 222 27.23 -19.30 12.99
C HIS A 222 27.23 -20.04 11.64
N LEU A 223 28.01 -19.57 10.64
CA LEU A 223 28.11 -20.20 9.31
C LEU A 223 29.23 -21.25 9.16
N GLY A 224 29.94 -21.58 10.21
CA GLY A 224 31.06 -22.57 10.19
C GLY A 224 30.65 -23.99 9.78
N PRO A 225 31.62 -24.82 9.32
CA PRO A 225 31.33 -26.15 8.77
C PRO A 225 30.76 -27.16 9.78
N ARG A 226 30.80 -26.86 11.09
CA ARG A 226 30.22 -27.69 12.16
C ARG A 226 28.93 -27.04 12.71
N ARG A 227 27.86 -27.11 11.92
CA ARG A 227 26.55 -26.68 12.40
C ARG A 227 26.08 -27.58 13.55
N LYS A 228 25.95 -27.03 14.76
CA LYS A 228 25.30 -27.67 15.90
C LYS A 228 23.80 -27.61 15.76
N ALA A 229 23.06 -28.53 16.39
CA ALA A 229 21.62 -28.43 16.52
C ALA A 229 21.25 -27.06 17.15
N GLY A 230 20.31 -26.32 16.55
CA GLY A 230 19.95 -24.97 17.00
C GLY A 230 20.69 -23.81 16.31
N THR A 231 21.71 -24.06 15.50
CA THR A 231 22.43 -22.99 14.76
C THR A 231 21.51 -22.25 13.77
N GLN A 232 20.53 -22.94 13.17
CA GLN A 232 19.62 -22.33 12.20
C GLN A 232 18.84 -21.14 12.80
N ARG A 233 18.34 -21.29 14.01
CA ARG A 233 17.63 -20.20 14.70
C ARG A 233 18.52 -18.97 14.92
N ARG A 234 19.78 -19.18 15.31
CA ARG A 234 20.74 -18.08 15.48
C ARG A 234 21.08 -17.41 14.15
N VAL A 235 21.24 -18.18 13.09
CA VAL A 235 21.44 -17.62 11.73
C VAL A 235 20.24 -16.78 11.30
N GLU A 236 19.02 -17.18 11.66
CA GLU A 236 17.80 -16.39 11.39
C GLU A 236 17.77 -15.09 12.21
N GLU A 237 18.19 -15.15 13.48
CA GLU A 237 18.27 -13.98 14.38
C GLU A 237 19.29 -12.97 13.82
N GLU A 238 20.54 -13.37 13.57
CA GLU A 238 21.60 -12.48 13.07
C GLU A 238 21.30 -11.94 11.66
N LEU A 239 20.71 -12.76 10.79
CA LEU A 239 20.27 -12.28 9.48
C LEU A 239 19.15 -11.24 9.61
N GLY A 240 18.24 -11.42 10.56
CA GLY A 240 17.19 -10.45 10.88
C GLY A 240 17.79 -9.12 11.34
N ASP A 241 18.77 -9.17 12.25
CA ASP A 241 19.44 -7.97 12.78
C ASP A 241 20.26 -7.25 11.69
N LEU A 242 20.95 -7.98 10.84
CA LEU A 242 21.64 -7.42 9.68
C LEU A 242 20.66 -6.67 8.74
N LEU A 243 19.49 -7.27 8.44
CA LEU A 243 18.47 -6.63 7.62
C LEU A 243 17.89 -5.39 8.31
N PHE A 244 17.65 -5.46 9.61
CA PHE A 244 17.13 -4.32 10.39
C PHE A 244 18.11 -3.14 10.40
N VAL A 245 19.40 -3.39 10.60
CA VAL A 245 20.44 -2.36 10.54
C VAL A 245 20.57 -1.78 9.12
N ALA A 246 20.45 -2.60 8.08
CA ALA A 246 20.44 -2.13 6.69
C ALA A 246 19.24 -1.20 6.40
N VAL A 247 18.06 -1.51 6.94
CA VAL A 247 16.89 -0.63 6.85
C VAL A 247 17.11 0.67 7.62
N ASN A 248 17.73 0.60 8.81
CA ASN A 248 18.05 1.79 9.58
C ASN A 248 19.07 2.69 8.86
N LEU A 249 20.05 2.11 8.18
CA LEU A 249 20.96 2.85 7.29
C LEU A 249 20.19 3.57 6.17
N ALA A 250 19.29 2.86 5.50
CA ALA A 250 18.45 3.45 4.46
C ALA A 250 17.64 4.66 5.01
N ARG A 251 17.02 4.51 6.18
CA ARG A 251 16.30 5.59 6.86
C ARG A 251 17.22 6.78 7.15
N PHE A 252 18.40 6.54 7.70
CA PHE A 252 19.37 7.59 8.04
C PHE A 252 19.80 8.37 6.79
N LEU A 253 19.99 7.67 5.68
CA LEU A 253 20.30 8.24 4.36
C LEU A 253 19.06 8.80 3.63
N ARG A 254 17.87 8.78 4.24
CA ARG A 254 16.59 9.21 3.65
C ARG A 254 16.22 8.46 2.37
N VAL A 255 16.58 7.20 2.30
CA VAL A 255 16.23 6.28 1.22
C VAL A 255 15.11 5.37 1.70
N ASP A 256 14.06 5.21 0.90
CA ASP A 256 13.04 4.21 1.18
C ASP A 256 13.59 2.81 0.87
N PRO A 257 13.64 1.88 1.85
CA PRO A 257 14.28 0.58 1.67
C PRO A 257 13.49 -0.35 0.74
N GLU A 258 12.16 -0.27 0.73
CA GLU A 258 11.30 -1.06 -0.15
C GLU A 258 11.51 -0.65 -1.61
N ILE A 259 11.48 0.65 -1.88
CA ILE A 259 11.73 1.19 -3.21
C ILE A 259 13.17 0.90 -3.66
N ALA A 260 14.15 1.01 -2.77
CA ALA A 260 15.55 0.72 -3.10
C ALA A 260 15.72 -0.75 -3.50
N LEU A 261 15.11 -1.68 -2.75
CA LEU A 261 15.17 -3.11 -3.05
C LEU A 261 14.40 -3.45 -4.33
N LYS A 262 13.24 -2.85 -4.57
CA LYS A 262 12.49 -2.98 -5.84
C LYS A 262 13.34 -2.57 -7.05
N LYS A 263 14.08 -1.47 -6.95
CA LYS A 263 15.02 -1.03 -8.01
C LYS A 263 16.16 -2.04 -8.22
N ALA A 264 16.70 -2.60 -7.15
CA ALA A 264 17.73 -3.64 -7.25
C ALA A 264 17.18 -4.91 -7.92
N ASN A 265 15.96 -5.34 -7.57
CA ASN A 265 15.29 -6.48 -8.21
C ASN A 265 15.09 -6.26 -9.70
N ARG A 266 14.60 -5.09 -10.13
CA ARG A 266 14.45 -4.78 -11.57
C ARG A 266 15.78 -4.79 -12.31
N LYS A 267 16.81 -4.21 -11.71
CA LYS A 267 18.15 -4.25 -12.27
C LYS A 267 18.66 -5.69 -12.43
N PHE A 268 18.41 -6.55 -11.44
CA PHE A 268 18.74 -7.96 -11.52
C PHE A 268 17.98 -8.64 -12.68
N ILE A 269 16.66 -8.45 -12.77
CA ILE A 269 15.81 -9.02 -13.82
C ILE A 269 16.29 -8.55 -15.22
N SER A 270 16.57 -7.26 -15.38
CA SER A 270 17.06 -6.71 -16.65
C SER A 270 18.36 -7.36 -17.08
N ARG A 271 19.31 -7.47 -16.17
CA ARG A 271 20.60 -8.11 -16.42
C ARG A 271 20.48 -9.60 -16.73
N PHE A 272 19.63 -10.30 -16.00
CA PHE A 272 19.39 -11.72 -16.20
C PHE A 272 18.75 -11.98 -17.56
N ARG A 273 17.76 -11.17 -17.96
CA ARG A 273 17.18 -11.23 -19.32
C ARG A 273 18.22 -10.97 -20.41
N ALA A 274 19.15 -10.06 -20.21
CA ALA A 274 20.25 -9.83 -21.16
C ALA A 274 21.15 -11.08 -21.31
N MET A 275 21.41 -11.79 -20.21
CA MET A 275 22.13 -13.07 -20.28
C MET A 275 21.34 -14.15 -21.04
N GLU A 276 20.05 -14.29 -20.79
CA GLU A 276 19.17 -15.23 -21.50
C GLU A 276 19.14 -14.94 -23.02
N GLN A 277 19.01 -13.67 -23.39
CA GLN A 277 19.05 -13.24 -24.80
C GLN A 277 20.39 -13.54 -25.47
N GLU A 278 21.50 -13.37 -24.75
CA GLU A 278 22.82 -13.68 -25.29
C GLU A 278 23.04 -15.17 -25.42
N ALA A 279 22.58 -16.00 -24.48
CA ALA A 279 22.60 -17.45 -24.59
C ALA A 279 21.76 -17.92 -25.80
N ALA A 280 20.56 -17.37 -25.97
CA ALA A 280 19.69 -17.66 -27.11
C ALA A 280 20.33 -17.27 -28.45
N ARG A 281 21.04 -16.13 -28.53
CA ARG A 281 21.79 -15.74 -29.74
C ARG A 281 22.91 -16.71 -30.11
N ARG A 282 23.46 -17.46 -29.12
CA ARG A 282 24.46 -18.51 -29.32
C ARG A 282 23.83 -19.87 -29.62
N GLY A 283 22.50 -19.93 -29.74
CA GLY A 283 21.77 -21.16 -30.09
C GLY A 283 21.49 -22.10 -28.90
N GLY A 284 21.68 -21.63 -27.67
CA GLY A 284 21.48 -22.41 -26.45
C GLY A 284 20.53 -21.73 -25.44
N ARG A 285 20.28 -22.40 -24.33
CA ARG A 285 19.56 -21.84 -23.17
C ARG A 285 20.58 -21.45 -22.12
N LEU A 286 20.30 -20.41 -21.33
CA LEU A 286 21.17 -19.98 -20.22
C LEU A 286 21.43 -21.11 -19.22
N ALA A 287 20.44 -21.99 -18.98
CA ALA A 287 20.58 -23.14 -18.10
C ALA A 287 21.64 -24.17 -18.54
N ASP A 288 21.99 -24.18 -19.82
CA ASP A 288 22.96 -25.09 -20.41
C ASP A 288 24.38 -24.48 -20.47
N VAL A 289 24.53 -23.22 -20.05
CA VAL A 289 25.80 -22.48 -20.05
C VAL A 289 26.60 -22.82 -18.77
N PRO A 290 27.91 -23.14 -18.87
CA PRO A 290 28.77 -23.33 -17.72
C PRO A 290 28.81 -22.12 -16.80
N ARG A 291 29.04 -22.35 -15.49
CA ARG A 291 28.97 -21.30 -14.47
C ARG A 291 29.94 -20.14 -14.68
N ASP A 292 31.17 -20.44 -15.05
CA ASP A 292 32.19 -19.45 -15.37
C ASP A 292 31.80 -18.55 -16.55
N GLU A 293 31.18 -19.13 -17.57
CA GLU A 293 30.61 -18.37 -18.67
C GLU A 293 29.38 -17.56 -18.28
N MET A 294 28.52 -18.06 -17.38
CA MET A 294 27.42 -17.29 -16.80
C MET A 294 27.94 -16.06 -16.05
N GLU A 295 29.01 -16.20 -15.26
CA GLU A 295 29.64 -15.08 -14.55
C GLU A 295 30.19 -14.03 -15.54
N ALA A 296 30.80 -14.47 -16.63
CA ALA A 296 31.25 -13.57 -17.70
C ALA A 296 30.09 -12.88 -18.43
N LEU A 297 28.95 -13.56 -18.63
CA LEU A 297 27.72 -12.97 -19.16
C LEU A 297 27.15 -11.93 -18.20
N TRP A 298 27.12 -12.25 -16.90
CA TRP A 298 26.67 -11.34 -15.87
C TRP A 298 27.51 -10.05 -15.81
N ASP A 299 28.83 -10.17 -15.86
CA ASP A 299 29.73 -9.01 -15.85
C ASP A 299 29.60 -8.14 -17.09
N ARG A 300 29.32 -8.73 -18.25
CA ARG A 300 28.97 -7.97 -19.47
C ARG A 300 27.66 -7.22 -19.30
N SER A 301 26.64 -7.85 -18.74
CA SER A 301 25.32 -7.23 -18.52
C SER A 301 25.38 -6.01 -17.60
N LYS A 302 26.37 -5.91 -16.71
CA LYS A 302 26.59 -4.73 -15.83
C LYS A 302 27.01 -3.48 -16.60
N ARG A 303 27.61 -3.66 -17.79
CA ARG A 303 28.13 -2.53 -18.62
C ARG A 303 27.08 -2.00 -19.60
N THR A 304 26.02 -2.75 -19.84
CA THR A 304 24.95 -2.44 -20.82
C THR A 304 23.63 -2.02 -20.15
N ALA A 305 23.53 -2.05 -18.84
CA ALA A 305 22.30 -1.74 -18.08
C ALA A 305 22.37 -0.37 -17.39
#